data_ce1c4c8c0d3b4ef05e78938424de84aa
#
_entry.id   ce1c4c8c0d3b4ef05e78938424de84aa
#
_cell.length_a   1.000
_cell.length_b   1.000
_cell.length_c   1.000
_cell.angle_alpha   90.00
_cell.angle_beta   90.00
_cell.angle_gamma   90.00
#
_symmetry.space_group_name_H-M   'P 1'
#
loop_
_entity.id
_entity.type
_entity.pdbx_description
1 polymer ?
#
loop_
_entity_poly.entity_id
_entity_poly.type
_entity_poly.pdbx_seq_one_letter_code
_entity_poly.pdbx_strand_id
1 'polypeptide(L)'
;MSDLVKFNPDDLKSLSTEKLNTLLQEQIKIAKSKKTLQSAVKTILASLYGALGNNHFRLFNVEIARAVTSQVRFYLKLLSKRMNDFLNLYCETKDVDYTIGADTDSNYYELENVTKKLFTPTDTLTQKIDKLDEFIENDIQKVVDEVNLELADILNAKDASMIKAEREAISDVAIWVAKKRYVMRVYDMEGVRYAEDEPYFKKMGLEIVKSSTPEYSKIKLTQGMKLLFDKSNEDLRIWLKSVKDEFIHQDLDKIAKVSSVSNLNYSLDKVEYDDKGRKIAIPINSRAVLVSNRYILDNNLNFNLIQENDKVKLLYLVEPNPLNSNIFAFTDVKFANLFKKYIDYDTIWDKYFLQLLKIMTDPINYNIDTQSEILDEW
;
A
#
# COMPACT_ATOMS: atom_id res chain seq x y z
N MET A 1 -22.77 -14.55 12.54
CA MET A 1 -23.03 -13.30 11.77
C MET A 1 -24.47 -12.78 11.89
N SER A 2 -25.24 -13.18 12.88
CA SER A 2 -26.70 -12.93 12.97
C SER A 2 -27.14 -11.66 13.71
N ASP A 3 -26.24 -10.76 14.10
CA ASP A 3 -26.61 -9.60 14.93
C ASP A 3 -26.49 -8.22 14.22
N LEU A 4 -26.33 -8.22 12.92
CA LEU A 4 -26.60 -7.01 12.15
C LEU A 4 -28.10 -6.92 11.97
N VAL A 5 -28.74 -6.00 12.67
CA VAL A 5 -30.16 -5.73 12.52
C VAL A 5 -30.41 -5.32 11.08
N LYS A 6 -31.05 -6.18 10.30
CA LYS A 6 -31.54 -5.82 8.96
C LYS A 6 -32.74 -4.89 9.17
N PHE A 7 -32.52 -3.62 8.95
CA PHE A 7 -33.61 -2.66 8.96
C PHE A 7 -34.43 -2.80 7.67
N ASN A 8 -35.73 -2.81 7.80
CA ASN A 8 -36.59 -2.67 6.64
C ASN A 8 -36.50 -1.20 6.15
N PRO A 9 -36.22 -0.95 4.87
CA PRO A 9 -36.10 0.41 4.33
C PRO A 9 -37.34 1.30 4.59
N ASP A 10 -38.51 0.71 4.63
CA ASP A 10 -39.76 1.45 4.87
C ASP A 10 -39.90 1.88 6.34
N ASP A 11 -39.44 1.08 7.28
CA ASP A 11 -39.37 1.45 8.69
C ASP A 11 -38.45 2.65 8.93
N LEU A 12 -37.34 2.71 8.20
CA LEU A 12 -36.36 3.81 8.30
C LEU A 12 -36.94 5.13 7.75
N LYS A 13 -37.75 5.08 6.69
CA LYS A 13 -38.40 6.27 6.10
C LYS A 13 -39.35 6.97 7.06
N SER A 14 -39.93 6.26 8.03
CA SER A 14 -40.84 6.76 9.03
C SER A 14 -40.20 7.47 10.21
N LEU A 15 -38.86 7.37 10.35
CA LEU A 15 -38.10 7.90 11.49
C LEU A 15 -37.68 9.36 11.28
N SER A 16 -37.64 10.13 12.39
CA SER A 16 -37.06 11.47 12.36
C SER A 16 -35.56 11.42 12.10
N THR A 17 -35.03 12.49 11.52
CA THR A 17 -33.56 12.64 11.24
C THR A 17 -32.73 12.42 12.50
N GLU A 18 -33.17 12.85 13.65
CA GLU A 18 -32.46 12.66 14.92
C GLU A 18 -32.39 11.18 15.34
N LYS A 19 -33.51 10.45 15.20
CA LYS A 19 -33.53 8.99 15.45
C LYS A 19 -32.67 8.22 14.45
N LEU A 20 -32.67 8.60 13.17
CA LEU A 20 -31.85 8.01 12.14
C LEU A 20 -30.34 8.22 12.46
N ASN A 21 -29.95 9.42 12.86
CA ASN A 21 -28.58 9.72 13.27
C ASN A 21 -28.16 8.90 14.50
N THR A 22 -29.02 8.75 15.50
CA THR A 22 -28.73 7.93 16.68
C THR A 22 -28.52 6.47 16.29
N LEU A 23 -29.42 5.88 15.50
CA LEU A 23 -29.29 4.52 14.98
C LEU A 23 -28.01 4.34 14.16
N LEU A 24 -27.68 5.31 13.30
CA LEU A 24 -26.45 5.28 12.51
C LEU A 24 -25.21 5.24 13.41
N GLN A 25 -25.15 6.09 14.44
CA GLN A 25 -24.03 6.11 15.38
C GLN A 25 -23.90 4.80 16.16
N GLU A 26 -25.01 4.19 16.57
CA GLU A 26 -25.02 2.88 17.22
C GLU A 26 -24.50 1.79 16.29
N GLN A 27 -24.97 1.75 15.02
CA GLN A 27 -24.48 0.78 14.04
C GLN A 27 -23.00 0.96 13.71
N ILE A 28 -22.52 2.20 13.58
CA ILE A 28 -21.09 2.50 13.41
C ILE A 28 -20.28 1.98 14.61
N LYS A 29 -20.76 2.16 15.84
CA LYS A 29 -20.09 1.66 17.05
C LYS A 29 -20.02 0.14 17.07
N ILE A 30 -21.12 -0.55 16.74
CA ILE A 30 -21.18 -2.01 16.65
C ILE A 30 -20.21 -2.52 15.56
N ALA A 31 -20.25 -1.93 14.37
CA ALA A 31 -19.37 -2.29 13.26
C ALA A 31 -17.89 -2.12 13.63
N LYS A 32 -17.52 -0.99 14.26
CA LYS A 32 -16.16 -0.75 14.75
C LYS A 32 -15.73 -1.79 15.80
N SER A 33 -16.60 -2.13 16.75
CA SER A 33 -16.31 -3.15 17.77
C SER A 33 -16.08 -4.52 17.14
N LYS A 34 -16.95 -4.95 16.22
CA LYS A 34 -16.82 -6.24 15.49
C LYS A 34 -15.54 -6.27 14.65
N LYS A 35 -15.21 -5.19 13.95
CA LYS A 35 -13.97 -5.06 13.17
C LYS A 35 -12.73 -5.14 14.06
N THR A 36 -12.76 -4.52 15.24
CA THR A 36 -11.67 -4.60 16.22
C THR A 36 -11.48 -6.03 16.73
N LEU A 37 -12.56 -6.72 17.07
CA LEU A 37 -12.52 -8.12 17.50
C LEU A 37 -11.98 -9.04 16.39
N GLN A 38 -12.47 -8.90 15.16
CA GLN A 38 -11.97 -9.64 14.01
C GLN A 38 -10.46 -9.40 13.81
N SER A 39 -10.02 -8.16 13.89
CA SER A 39 -8.60 -7.81 13.76
C SER A 39 -7.76 -8.42 14.89
N ALA A 40 -8.25 -8.42 16.11
CA ALA A 40 -7.57 -9.03 17.26
C ALA A 40 -7.42 -10.55 17.07
N VAL A 41 -8.48 -11.25 16.68
CA VAL A 41 -8.44 -12.70 16.41
C VAL A 41 -7.48 -13.00 15.26
N LYS A 42 -7.56 -12.28 14.16
CA LYS A 42 -6.63 -12.41 13.00
C LYS A 42 -5.17 -12.20 13.43
N THR A 43 -4.91 -11.21 14.30
CA THR A 43 -3.57 -10.95 14.84
C THR A 43 -3.07 -12.10 15.70
N ILE A 44 -3.91 -12.68 16.57
CA ILE A 44 -3.55 -13.83 17.42
C ILE A 44 -3.19 -15.04 16.54
N LEU A 45 -4.01 -15.35 15.54
CA LEU A 45 -3.77 -16.48 14.63
C LEU A 45 -2.47 -16.30 13.83
N ALA A 46 -2.24 -15.11 13.27
CA ALA A 46 -1.00 -14.81 12.56
C ALA A 46 0.24 -14.84 13.48
N SER A 47 0.09 -14.39 14.73
CA SER A 47 1.15 -14.43 15.75
C SER A 47 1.53 -15.84 16.15
N LEU A 48 0.57 -16.78 16.18
CA LEU A 48 0.85 -18.18 16.49
C LEU A 48 1.81 -18.80 15.47
N TYR A 49 1.56 -18.57 14.18
CA TYR A 49 2.47 -18.99 13.11
C TYR A 49 3.87 -18.38 13.28
N GLY A 50 3.94 -17.06 13.51
CA GLY A 50 5.21 -16.35 13.74
C GLY A 50 5.95 -16.86 14.97
N ALA A 51 5.22 -17.19 16.03
CA ALA A 51 5.78 -17.73 17.26
C ALA A 51 6.41 -19.12 17.04
N LEU A 52 5.79 -19.99 16.22
CA LEU A 52 6.36 -21.30 15.87
C LEU A 52 7.72 -21.18 15.19
N GLY A 53 7.96 -20.09 14.44
CA GLY A 53 9.25 -19.78 13.79
C GLY A 53 10.26 -19.05 14.68
N ASN A 54 9.90 -18.66 15.89
CA ASN A 54 10.76 -17.89 16.80
C ASN A 54 11.48 -18.82 17.81
N ASN A 55 12.81 -18.87 17.77
CA ASN A 55 13.64 -19.71 18.62
C ASN A 55 13.54 -19.40 20.13
N HIS A 56 13.00 -18.24 20.51
CA HIS A 56 12.75 -17.88 21.92
C HIS A 56 11.36 -18.30 22.40
N PHE A 57 10.50 -18.83 21.51
CA PHE A 57 9.16 -19.26 21.90
C PHE A 57 9.16 -20.69 22.43
N ARG A 58 8.41 -20.93 23.52
CA ARG A 58 8.37 -22.24 24.20
C ARG A 58 7.99 -23.41 23.28
N LEU A 59 7.12 -23.16 22.28
CA LEU A 59 6.65 -24.17 21.32
C LEU A 59 7.32 -24.00 19.95
N PHE A 60 8.55 -23.44 19.92
CA PHE A 60 9.32 -23.31 18.70
C PHE A 60 9.44 -24.64 17.95
N ASN A 61 9.02 -24.63 16.68
CA ASN A 61 9.16 -25.77 15.79
C ASN A 61 9.21 -25.27 14.33
N VAL A 62 10.43 -25.12 13.83
CA VAL A 62 10.68 -24.60 12.48
C VAL A 62 10.13 -25.53 11.39
N GLU A 63 10.07 -26.85 11.65
CA GLU A 63 9.55 -27.80 10.66
C GLU A 63 8.03 -27.66 10.49
N ILE A 64 7.29 -27.42 11.57
CA ILE A 64 5.85 -27.11 11.48
C ILE A 64 5.66 -25.78 10.72
N ALA A 65 6.45 -24.75 11.04
CA ALA A 65 6.36 -23.47 10.34
C ALA A 65 6.66 -23.60 8.82
N ARG A 66 7.65 -24.43 8.46
CA ARG A 66 7.94 -24.77 7.05
C ARG A 66 6.82 -25.55 6.39
N ALA A 67 6.25 -26.53 7.11
CA ALA A 67 5.15 -27.35 6.59
C ALA A 67 3.96 -26.47 6.21
N VAL A 68 3.54 -25.56 7.08
CA VAL A 68 2.44 -24.61 6.81
C VAL A 68 2.67 -23.84 5.52
N THR A 69 3.82 -23.18 5.39
CA THR A 69 4.10 -22.38 4.17
C THR A 69 4.30 -23.22 2.91
N SER A 70 4.82 -24.44 3.05
CA SER A 70 4.98 -25.35 1.93
C SER A 70 3.65 -25.88 1.41
N GLN A 71 2.71 -26.18 2.30
CA GLN A 71 1.36 -26.60 1.95
C GLN A 71 0.60 -25.49 1.23
N VAL A 72 0.63 -24.26 1.74
CA VAL A 72 -0.01 -23.10 1.08
C VAL A 72 0.57 -22.88 -0.32
N ARG A 73 1.89 -22.94 -0.46
CA ARG A 73 2.54 -22.81 -1.78
C ARG A 73 2.14 -23.94 -2.74
N PHE A 74 2.03 -25.16 -2.25
CA PHE A 74 1.55 -26.29 -3.06
C PHE A 74 0.10 -26.07 -3.49
N TYR A 75 -0.77 -25.68 -2.55
CA TYR A 75 -2.16 -25.33 -2.83
C TYR A 75 -2.31 -24.27 -3.92
N LEU A 76 -1.60 -23.14 -3.80
CA LEU A 76 -1.68 -22.06 -4.80
C LEU A 76 -1.25 -22.52 -6.20
N LYS A 77 -0.24 -23.40 -6.30
CA LYS A 77 0.17 -23.99 -7.59
C LYS A 77 -0.88 -24.94 -8.16
N LEU A 78 -1.47 -25.76 -7.32
CA LEU A 78 -2.53 -26.68 -7.73
C LEU A 78 -3.75 -25.90 -8.21
N LEU A 79 -4.17 -24.90 -7.43
CA LEU A 79 -5.29 -24.02 -7.76
C LEU A 79 -5.03 -23.25 -9.06
N SER A 80 -3.83 -22.67 -9.24
CA SER A 80 -3.46 -21.97 -10.49
C SER A 80 -3.56 -22.90 -11.70
N LYS A 81 -3.06 -24.12 -11.60
CA LYS A 81 -3.13 -25.10 -12.67
C LYS A 81 -4.58 -25.47 -13.03
N ARG A 82 -5.37 -25.86 -12.03
CA ARG A 82 -6.78 -26.24 -12.24
C ARG A 82 -7.62 -25.09 -12.81
N MET A 83 -7.36 -23.88 -12.32
CA MET A 83 -8.03 -22.67 -12.83
C MET A 83 -7.65 -22.37 -14.28
N ASN A 84 -6.37 -22.48 -14.65
CA ASN A 84 -5.93 -22.31 -16.03
C ASN A 84 -6.55 -23.38 -16.93
N ASP A 85 -6.59 -24.65 -16.50
CA ASP A 85 -7.22 -25.72 -17.26
C ASP A 85 -8.72 -25.42 -17.50
N PHE A 86 -9.45 -25.03 -16.47
CA PHE A 86 -10.85 -24.63 -16.55
C PHE A 86 -11.08 -23.43 -17.46
N LEU A 87 -10.31 -22.33 -17.27
CA LEU A 87 -10.48 -21.09 -18.03
C LEU A 87 -10.11 -21.29 -19.50
N ASN A 88 -9.08 -22.09 -19.82
CA ASN A 88 -8.76 -22.43 -21.21
C ASN A 88 -9.90 -23.20 -21.87
N LEU A 89 -10.53 -24.14 -21.16
CA LEU A 89 -11.69 -24.85 -21.68
C LEU A 89 -12.90 -23.92 -21.86
N TYR A 90 -13.21 -23.11 -20.85
CA TYR A 90 -14.34 -22.18 -20.87
C TYR A 90 -14.21 -21.13 -21.98
N CYS A 91 -13.01 -20.54 -22.11
CA CYS A 91 -12.74 -19.50 -23.09
C CYS A 91 -12.41 -20.04 -24.49
N GLU A 92 -12.28 -21.37 -24.67
CA GLU A 92 -11.84 -22.01 -25.92
C GLU A 92 -10.44 -21.52 -26.37
N THR A 93 -9.58 -21.25 -25.37
CA THR A 93 -8.19 -20.87 -25.56
C THR A 93 -7.28 -22.07 -25.33
N LYS A 94 -6.01 -21.96 -25.74
CA LYS A 94 -5.04 -23.04 -25.57
C LYS A 94 -3.78 -22.49 -24.92
N ASP A 95 -3.38 -23.13 -23.81
CA ASP A 95 -2.12 -22.84 -23.10
C ASP A 95 -1.98 -21.37 -22.63
N VAL A 96 -3.11 -20.67 -22.40
CA VAL A 96 -3.11 -19.32 -21.83
C VAL A 96 -2.93 -19.43 -20.32
N ASP A 97 -1.95 -18.71 -19.79
CA ASP A 97 -1.79 -18.55 -18.34
C ASP A 97 -2.61 -17.34 -17.85
N TYR A 98 -3.74 -17.64 -17.22
CA TYR A 98 -4.61 -16.61 -16.61
C TYR A 98 -4.13 -16.15 -15.25
N THR A 99 -3.14 -16.84 -14.66
CA THR A 99 -2.59 -16.47 -13.34
C THR A 99 -1.53 -15.40 -13.49
N ILE A 100 -1.90 -14.14 -13.26
CA ILE A 100 -0.98 -13.00 -13.37
C ILE A 100 -0.11 -12.78 -12.14
N GLY A 101 -0.43 -13.44 -11.03
CA GLY A 101 0.35 -13.34 -9.81
C GLY A 101 -0.17 -14.19 -8.67
N ALA A 102 0.71 -14.42 -7.69
CA ALA A 102 0.36 -15.08 -6.43
C ALA A 102 1.09 -14.40 -5.29
N ASP A 103 0.42 -14.20 -4.15
CA ASP A 103 1.03 -13.65 -2.97
C ASP A 103 0.57 -14.37 -1.71
N THR A 104 1.51 -15.01 -1.03
CA THR A 104 1.36 -15.70 0.25
C THR A 104 0.26 -16.74 0.27
N ASP A 105 -1.02 -16.37 0.19
CA ASP A 105 -2.23 -17.19 0.30
C ASP A 105 -3.29 -16.85 -0.77
N SER A 106 -2.95 -16.02 -1.76
CA SER A 106 -3.87 -15.59 -2.81
C SER A 106 -3.29 -15.73 -4.21
N ASN A 107 -4.15 -16.01 -5.18
CA ASN A 107 -3.87 -15.93 -6.61
C ASN A 107 -4.64 -14.78 -7.25
N TYR A 108 -4.09 -14.21 -8.30
CA TYR A 108 -4.69 -13.15 -9.12
C TYR A 108 -4.86 -13.66 -10.53
N TYR A 109 -6.07 -13.52 -11.06
CA TYR A 109 -6.42 -14.00 -12.40
C TYR A 109 -6.82 -12.85 -13.30
N GLU A 110 -6.31 -12.85 -14.51
CA GLU A 110 -6.75 -11.97 -15.58
C GLU A 110 -7.93 -12.66 -16.31
N LEU A 111 -9.08 -11.98 -16.42
CA LEU A 111 -10.31 -12.55 -16.93
C LEU A 111 -10.83 -11.85 -18.19
N GLU A 112 -9.98 -11.17 -18.97
CA GLU A 112 -10.39 -10.46 -20.19
C GLU A 112 -11.13 -11.39 -21.17
N ASN A 113 -10.66 -12.63 -21.38
CA ASN A 113 -11.30 -13.57 -22.28
C ASN A 113 -12.67 -14.05 -21.77
N VAL A 114 -12.82 -14.16 -20.44
CA VAL A 114 -14.12 -14.46 -19.80
C VAL A 114 -15.07 -13.29 -19.99
N THR A 115 -14.62 -12.07 -19.73
CA THR A 115 -15.46 -10.86 -19.85
C THR A 115 -15.92 -10.62 -21.28
N LYS A 116 -15.12 -10.97 -22.30
CA LYS A 116 -15.52 -10.93 -23.72
C LYS A 116 -16.70 -11.86 -24.03
N LYS A 117 -16.86 -12.96 -23.29
CA LYS A 117 -18.00 -13.89 -23.43
C LYS A 117 -19.21 -13.45 -22.59
N LEU A 118 -18.99 -12.89 -21.39
CA LEU A 118 -20.06 -12.55 -20.46
C LEU A 118 -20.70 -11.19 -20.73
N PHE A 119 -19.91 -10.21 -21.17
CA PHE A 119 -20.38 -8.84 -21.27
C PHE A 119 -20.95 -8.50 -22.62
N THR A 120 -22.00 -7.65 -22.61
CA THR A 120 -22.53 -7.02 -23.80
C THR A 120 -22.11 -5.54 -23.88
N PRO A 121 -22.05 -4.93 -25.06
CA PRO A 121 -21.68 -3.51 -25.20
C PRO A 121 -22.59 -2.54 -24.43
N THR A 122 -23.79 -2.95 -24.09
CA THR A 122 -24.80 -2.15 -23.41
C THR A 122 -24.78 -2.30 -21.87
N ASP A 123 -23.96 -3.25 -21.35
CA ASP A 123 -23.90 -3.47 -19.91
C ASP A 123 -23.26 -2.27 -19.19
N THR A 124 -23.93 -1.81 -18.15
CA THR A 124 -23.35 -0.86 -17.19
C THR A 124 -22.25 -1.54 -16.38
N LEU A 125 -21.39 -0.76 -15.72
CA LEU A 125 -20.35 -1.31 -14.86
C LEU A 125 -20.94 -2.23 -13.78
N THR A 126 -22.03 -1.80 -13.14
CA THR A 126 -22.72 -2.63 -12.13
C THR A 126 -23.16 -3.97 -12.70
N GLN A 127 -23.79 -3.97 -13.88
CA GLN A 127 -24.20 -5.21 -14.54
C GLN A 127 -23.02 -6.11 -14.91
N LYS A 128 -21.90 -5.54 -15.33
CA LYS A 128 -20.66 -6.29 -15.60
C LYS A 128 -20.13 -6.96 -14.34
N ILE A 129 -20.09 -6.22 -13.22
CA ILE A 129 -19.65 -6.78 -11.94
C ILE A 129 -20.59 -7.87 -11.44
N ASP A 130 -21.92 -7.69 -11.59
CA ASP A 130 -22.91 -8.71 -11.19
C ASP A 130 -22.75 -10.00 -12.00
N LYS A 131 -22.61 -9.89 -13.32
CA LYS A 131 -22.37 -11.05 -14.19
C LYS A 131 -21.08 -11.79 -13.85
N LEU A 132 -20.02 -11.04 -13.57
CA LEU A 132 -18.74 -11.64 -13.20
C LEU A 132 -18.81 -12.30 -11.82
N ASP A 133 -19.49 -11.67 -10.87
CA ASP A 133 -19.72 -12.22 -9.54
C ASP A 133 -20.51 -13.54 -9.61
N GLU A 134 -21.60 -13.56 -10.40
CA GLU A 134 -22.41 -14.76 -10.67
C GLU A 134 -21.57 -15.87 -11.29
N PHE A 135 -20.74 -15.57 -12.27
CA PHE A 135 -19.82 -16.55 -12.88
C PHE A 135 -18.81 -17.09 -11.87
N ILE A 136 -18.25 -16.21 -11.01
CA ILE A 136 -17.29 -16.63 -9.98
C ILE A 136 -17.96 -17.56 -8.97
N GLU A 137 -19.14 -17.21 -8.48
CA GLU A 137 -19.86 -18.03 -7.49
C GLU A 137 -20.36 -19.37 -8.08
N ASN A 138 -20.83 -19.36 -9.32
CA ASN A 138 -21.45 -20.54 -9.95
C ASN A 138 -20.46 -21.49 -10.61
N ASP A 139 -19.34 -21.00 -11.14
CA ASP A 139 -18.41 -21.77 -11.94
C ASP A 139 -17.00 -21.83 -11.32
N ILE A 140 -16.40 -20.67 -11.01
CA ILE A 140 -15.05 -20.63 -10.45
C ILE A 140 -15.01 -21.26 -9.05
N GLN A 141 -16.01 -20.98 -8.20
CA GLN A 141 -16.04 -21.54 -6.84
C GLN A 141 -16.11 -23.06 -6.85
N LYS A 142 -16.76 -23.69 -7.84
CA LYS A 142 -16.77 -25.16 -7.98
C LYS A 142 -15.35 -25.71 -8.21
N VAL A 143 -14.58 -25.06 -9.07
CA VAL A 143 -13.18 -25.44 -9.29
C VAL A 143 -12.35 -25.30 -8.01
N VAL A 144 -12.57 -24.22 -7.26
CA VAL A 144 -11.92 -24.00 -5.97
C VAL A 144 -12.28 -25.10 -4.98
N ASP A 145 -13.57 -25.47 -4.88
CA ASP A 145 -14.05 -26.50 -3.96
C ASP A 145 -13.52 -27.90 -4.33
N GLU A 146 -13.44 -28.23 -5.62
CA GLU A 146 -12.81 -29.46 -6.11
C GLU A 146 -11.32 -29.52 -5.72
N VAL A 147 -10.59 -28.42 -5.89
CA VAL A 147 -9.18 -28.30 -5.49
C VAL A 147 -9.01 -28.41 -3.97
N ASN A 148 -9.94 -27.84 -3.19
CA ASN A 148 -9.93 -27.98 -1.74
C ASN A 148 -10.09 -29.44 -1.30
N LEU A 149 -10.99 -30.18 -1.94
CA LEU A 149 -11.18 -31.62 -1.69
C LEU A 149 -9.96 -32.43 -2.12
N GLU A 150 -9.39 -32.19 -3.30
CA GLU A 150 -8.17 -32.81 -3.78
C GLU A 150 -7.00 -32.57 -2.81
N LEU A 151 -6.83 -31.33 -2.33
CA LEU A 151 -5.81 -31.00 -1.34
C LEU A 151 -6.03 -31.71 -0.01
N ALA A 152 -7.28 -31.76 0.45
CA ALA A 152 -7.62 -32.49 1.71
C ALA A 152 -7.26 -33.96 1.64
N ASP A 153 -7.51 -34.62 0.50
CA ASP A 153 -7.15 -36.00 0.27
C ASP A 153 -5.61 -36.17 0.25
N ILE A 154 -4.89 -35.35 -0.52
CA ILE A 154 -3.43 -35.41 -0.59
C ILE A 154 -2.79 -35.23 0.79
N LEU A 155 -3.31 -34.31 1.60
CA LEU A 155 -2.80 -34.03 2.95
C LEU A 155 -3.33 -34.95 4.03
N ASN A 156 -4.22 -35.88 3.67
CA ASN A 156 -4.93 -36.72 4.62
C ASN A 156 -5.57 -35.88 5.75
N ALA A 157 -6.22 -34.79 5.38
CA ALA A 157 -6.85 -33.87 6.31
C ALA A 157 -8.10 -34.48 6.93
N LYS A 158 -8.25 -34.40 8.26
CA LYS A 158 -9.41 -34.94 8.98
C LYS A 158 -10.72 -34.24 8.61
N ASP A 159 -10.64 -32.96 8.22
CA ASP A 159 -11.79 -32.11 7.89
C ASP A 159 -11.45 -31.21 6.71
N ALA A 160 -11.95 -31.61 5.54
CA ALA A 160 -11.75 -30.84 4.30
C ALA A 160 -12.43 -29.46 4.34
N SER A 161 -13.47 -29.30 5.17
CA SER A 161 -14.20 -28.02 5.28
C SER A 161 -13.36 -26.88 5.89
N MET A 162 -12.22 -27.21 6.50
CA MET A 162 -11.28 -26.23 7.04
C MET A 162 -10.41 -25.57 5.96
N ILE A 163 -10.32 -26.17 4.77
CA ILE A 163 -9.61 -25.61 3.62
C ILE A 163 -10.60 -24.77 2.84
N LYS A 164 -10.41 -23.43 2.85
CA LYS A 164 -11.31 -22.50 2.18
C LYS A 164 -10.51 -21.46 1.41
N ALA A 165 -10.94 -21.22 0.19
CA ALA A 165 -10.56 -20.03 -0.56
C ALA A 165 -11.84 -19.44 -1.18
N GLU A 166 -11.94 -18.15 -1.09
CA GLU A 166 -13.10 -17.36 -1.52
C GLU A 166 -12.61 -16.17 -2.32
N ARG A 167 -13.49 -15.60 -3.15
CA ARG A 167 -13.19 -14.38 -3.87
C ARG A 167 -12.99 -13.21 -2.91
N GLU A 168 -11.86 -12.55 -3.02
CA GLU A 168 -11.57 -11.34 -2.23
C GLU A 168 -12.01 -10.07 -2.96
N ALA A 169 -11.62 -9.91 -4.23
CA ALA A 169 -11.84 -8.67 -4.96
C ALA A 169 -12.20 -8.87 -6.43
N ILE A 170 -12.99 -7.96 -6.99
CA ILE A 170 -13.18 -7.75 -8.43
C ILE A 170 -12.65 -6.37 -8.77
N SER A 171 -11.71 -6.33 -9.72
CA SER A 171 -11.01 -5.12 -10.17
C SER A 171 -11.04 -5.06 -11.70
N ASP A 172 -11.20 -3.87 -12.26
CA ASP A 172 -11.11 -3.67 -13.70
C ASP A 172 -9.69 -3.42 -14.19
N VAL A 173 -8.83 -2.86 -13.33
CA VAL A 173 -7.45 -2.54 -13.68
C VAL A 173 -6.54 -2.60 -12.47
N ALA A 174 -5.30 -3.05 -12.70
CA ALA A 174 -4.25 -3.06 -11.69
C ALA A 174 -2.90 -2.67 -12.30
N ILE A 175 -2.07 -1.99 -11.51
CA ILE A 175 -0.67 -1.71 -11.84
C ILE A 175 0.21 -2.51 -10.88
N TRP A 176 0.95 -3.46 -11.43
CA TRP A 176 1.91 -4.29 -10.72
C TRP A 176 3.31 -3.70 -10.85
N VAL A 177 3.84 -3.19 -9.73
CA VAL A 177 5.16 -2.55 -9.69
C VAL A 177 6.27 -3.57 -9.43
N ALA A 178 6.04 -4.45 -8.48
CA ALA A 178 6.95 -5.51 -8.08
C ALA A 178 6.21 -6.52 -7.19
N LYS A 179 6.91 -7.58 -6.78
CA LYS A 179 6.38 -8.53 -5.80
C LYS A 179 5.90 -7.79 -4.55
N LYS A 180 4.66 -8.00 -4.15
CA LYS A 180 3.98 -7.35 -3.00
C LYS A 180 3.87 -5.81 -3.11
N ARG A 181 3.95 -5.28 -4.32
CA ARG A 181 3.83 -3.85 -4.57
C ARG A 181 2.92 -3.62 -5.78
N TYR A 182 1.68 -3.22 -5.51
CA TYR A 182 0.67 -3.00 -6.55
C TYR A 182 -0.42 -2.03 -6.08
N VAL A 183 -1.18 -1.55 -7.03
CA VAL A 183 -2.45 -0.86 -6.82
C VAL A 183 -3.50 -1.44 -7.75
N MET A 184 -4.71 -1.63 -7.23
CA MET A 184 -5.87 -2.11 -7.98
C MET A 184 -7.04 -1.17 -7.76
N ARG A 185 -7.80 -0.90 -8.83
CA ARG A 185 -9.10 -0.23 -8.73
C ARG A 185 -10.17 -1.30 -8.55
N VAL A 186 -10.82 -1.32 -7.41
CA VAL A 186 -11.69 -2.40 -6.96
C VAL A 186 -13.13 -1.91 -6.88
N TYR A 187 -14.06 -2.67 -7.47
CA TYR A 187 -15.49 -2.41 -7.44
C TYR A 187 -16.27 -3.38 -6.54
N ASP A 188 -15.66 -4.49 -6.14
CA ASP A 188 -16.17 -5.38 -5.11
C ASP A 188 -15.02 -5.89 -4.24
N MET A 189 -15.17 -5.78 -2.93
CA MET A 189 -14.22 -6.29 -1.94
C MET A 189 -14.98 -7.12 -0.91
N GLU A 190 -14.74 -8.44 -0.88
CA GLU A 190 -15.40 -9.36 0.06
C GLU A 190 -16.94 -9.19 0.07
N GLY A 191 -17.56 -8.97 -1.10
CA GLY A 191 -19.02 -8.73 -1.26
C GLY A 191 -19.49 -7.31 -0.98
N VAL A 192 -18.58 -6.38 -0.66
CA VAL A 192 -18.90 -4.95 -0.53
C VAL A 192 -18.75 -4.28 -1.89
N ARG A 193 -19.85 -3.78 -2.45
CA ARG A 193 -19.90 -3.07 -3.74
C ARG A 193 -19.48 -1.60 -3.57
N TYR A 194 -18.69 -1.11 -4.53
CA TYR A 194 -18.29 0.30 -4.65
C TYR A 194 -18.91 0.92 -5.88
N ALA A 195 -19.27 2.20 -5.77
CA ALA A 195 -19.84 2.96 -6.89
C ALA A 195 -18.78 3.24 -7.97
N GLU A 196 -19.23 3.44 -9.20
CA GLU A 196 -18.36 3.70 -10.36
C GLU A 196 -17.51 4.96 -10.18
N ASP A 197 -18.10 6.00 -9.61
CA ASP A 197 -17.46 7.29 -9.31
C ASP A 197 -16.65 7.29 -8.02
N GLU A 198 -16.83 6.26 -7.16
CA GLU A 198 -16.12 6.12 -5.89
C GLU A 198 -15.55 4.70 -5.68
N PRO A 199 -14.68 4.21 -6.57
CA PRO A 199 -14.07 2.89 -6.45
C PRO A 199 -13.11 2.81 -5.25
N TYR A 200 -12.95 1.62 -4.71
CA TYR A 200 -11.93 1.37 -3.70
C TYR A 200 -10.56 1.13 -4.35
N PHE A 201 -9.51 1.81 -3.87
CA PHE A 201 -8.14 1.57 -4.31
C PHE A 201 -7.38 0.71 -3.32
N LYS A 202 -7.23 -0.58 -3.64
CA LYS A 202 -6.40 -1.51 -2.87
C LYS A 202 -4.93 -1.22 -3.18
N LYS A 203 -4.18 -0.77 -2.17
CA LYS A 203 -2.77 -0.37 -2.28
C LYS A 203 -1.91 -1.27 -1.40
N MET A 204 -0.95 -1.95 -1.98
CA MET A 204 -0.03 -2.84 -1.27
C MET A 204 1.42 -2.42 -1.49
N GLY A 205 2.18 -2.34 -0.41
CA GLY A 205 3.63 -2.14 -0.43
C GLY A 205 4.14 -0.85 -1.08
N LEU A 206 3.25 0.06 -1.48
CA LEU A 206 3.58 1.34 -2.10
C LEU A 206 3.90 2.40 -1.04
N GLU A 207 4.67 3.39 -1.44
CA GLU A 207 5.08 4.50 -0.58
C GLU A 207 3.89 5.32 -0.05
N ILE A 208 2.80 5.38 -0.80
CA ILE A 208 1.55 6.06 -0.41
C ILE A 208 1.05 5.61 0.97
N VAL A 209 1.20 4.31 1.30
CA VAL A 209 0.72 3.76 2.58
C VAL A 209 1.74 3.83 3.71
N LYS A 210 3.01 4.19 3.43
CA LYS A 210 4.08 4.23 4.43
C LYS A 210 3.94 5.45 5.35
N SER A 211 4.14 5.26 6.64
CA SER A 211 4.13 6.36 7.64
C SER A 211 5.25 7.37 7.41
N SER A 212 6.36 6.96 6.79
CA SER A 212 7.53 7.82 6.51
C SER A 212 7.32 8.79 5.35
N THR A 213 6.35 8.56 4.47
CA THR A 213 6.08 9.44 3.33
C THR A 213 5.45 10.75 3.81
N PRO A 214 5.91 11.92 3.32
CA PRO A 214 5.34 13.21 3.68
C PRO A 214 3.82 13.28 3.42
N GLU A 215 3.11 14.03 4.25
CA GLU A 215 1.65 14.14 4.18
C GLU A 215 1.19 14.68 2.83
N TYR A 216 1.80 15.77 2.36
CA TYR A 216 1.50 16.35 1.05
C TYR A 216 1.73 15.34 -0.07
N SER A 217 2.85 14.62 -0.04
CA SER A 217 3.17 13.59 -1.03
C SER A 217 2.13 12.46 -1.05
N LYS A 218 1.64 12.01 0.12
CA LYS A 218 0.58 10.99 0.19
C LYS A 218 -0.70 11.45 -0.49
N ILE A 219 -1.13 12.68 -0.22
CA ILE A 219 -2.35 13.26 -0.81
C ILE A 219 -2.19 13.32 -2.33
N LYS A 220 -1.09 13.90 -2.81
CA LYS A 220 -0.85 14.07 -4.25
C LYS A 220 -0.57 12.76 -4.98
N LEU A 221 0.18 11.83 -4.38
CA LEU A 221 0.35 10.48 -4.94
C LEU A 221 -0.98 9.74 -5.06
N THR A 222 -1.89 9.92 -4.10
CA THR A 222 -3.25 9.34 -4.20
C THR A 222 -4.06 9.96 -5.34
N GLN A 223 -3.93 11.27 -5.57
CA GLN A 223 -4.56 11.95 -6.71
C GLN A 223 -3.94 11.49 -8.03
N GLY A 224 -2.60 11.48 -8.12
CA GLY A 224 -1.87 11.00 -9.29
C GLY A 224 -2.20 9.56 -9.65
N MET A 225 -2.31 8.68 -8.66
CA MET A 225 -2.73 7.29 -8.84
C MET A 225 -4.11 7.19 -9.52
N LYS A 226 -5.09 8.01 -9.11
CA LYS A 226 -6.40 8.04 -9.77
C LYS A 226 -6.27 8.47 -11.23
N LEU A 227 -5.45 9.47 -11.52
CA LEU A 227 -5.20 9.93 -12.89
C LEU A 227 -4.55 8.85 -13.76
N LEU A 228 -3.68 8.01 -13.21
CA LEU A 228 -3.03 6.91 -13.95
C LEU A 228 -4.03 5.90 -14.54
N PHE A 229 -5.19 5.72 -13.91
CA PHE A 229 -6.21 4.79 -14.39
C PHE A 229 -7.17 5.41 -15.41
N ASP A 230 -7.36 6.73 -15.39
CA ASP A 230 -8.45 7.38 -16.12
C ASP A 230 -7.98 8.37 -17.18
N LYS A 231 -6.70 8.76 -17.15
CA LYS A 231 -6.19 9.87 -17.97
C LYS A 231 -4.97 9.48 -18.78
N SER A 232 -4.67 10.31 -19.77
CA SER A 232 -3.48 10.15 -20.60
C SER A 232 -2.19 10.56 -19.85
N ASN A 233 -1.04 10.17 -20.42
CA ASN A 233 0.26 10.63 -19.94
C ASN A 233 0.37 12.14 -19.96
N GLU A 234 -0.20 12.82 -20.96
CA GLU A 234 -0.17 14.27 -21.09
C GLU A 234 -0.98 14.96 -19.98
N ASP A 235 -2.17 14.46 -19.68
CA ASP A 235 -2.97 14.96 -18.55
C ASP A 235 -2.20 14.87 -17.23
N LEU A 236 -1.47 13.77 -17.03
CA LEU A 236 -0.62 13.56 -15.86
C LEU A 236 0.52 14.59 -15.80
N ARG A 237 1.16 14.88 -16.94
CA ARG A 237 2.25 15.89 -17.02
C ARG A 237 1.76 17.31 -16.73
N ILE A 238 0.59 17.68 -17.27
CA ILE A 238 -0.05 18.98 -16.97
C ILE A 238 -0.35 19.09 -15.48
N TRP A 239 -0.93 18.06 -14.91
CA TRP A 239 -1.22 17.99 -13.48
C TRP A 239 0.06 18.09 -12.63
N LEU A 240 1.14 17.40 -13.02
CA LEU A 240 2.43 17.47 -12.33
C LEU A 240 3.02 18.89 -12.25
N LYS A 241 2.91 19.66 -13.33
CA LYS A 241 3.35 21.07 -13.35
C LYS A 241 2.60 21.86 -12.26
N SER A 242 1.28 21.76 -12.22
CA SER A 242 0.46 22.45 -11.21
C SER A 242 0.77 22.02 -9.77
N VAL A 243 1.06 20.72 -9.56
CA VAL A 243 1.41 20.20 -8.24
C VAL A 243 2.80 20.68 -7.81
N LYS A 244 3.75 20.81 -8.73
CA LYS A 244 5.08 21.35 -8.42
C LYS A 244 5.00 22.82 -8.00
N ASP A 245 4.19 23.61 -8.67
CA ASP A 245 3.96 25.03 -8.32
C ASP A 245 3.32 25.17 -6.94
N GLU A 246 2.37 24.29 -6.61
CA GLU A 246 1.74 24.26 -5.28
C GLU A 246 2.71 23.79 -4.19
N PHE A 247 3.61 22.85 -4.52
CA PHE A 247 4.54 22.20 -3.58
C PHE A 247 5.47 23.21 -2.89
N ILE A 248 6.03 24.15 -3.62
CA ILE A 248 6.97 25.13 -3.08
C ILE A 248 6.34 26.11 -2.07
N HIS A 249 5.01 26.19 -2.05
CA HIS A 249 4.24 27.03 -1.13
C HIS A 249 3.71 26.28 0.09
N GLN A 250 3.98 24.96 0.19
CA GLN A 250 3.49 24.15 1.32
C GLN A 250 4.25 24.45 2.61
N ASP A 251 3.57 24.16 3.73
CA ASP A 251 4.21 24.14 5.04
C ASP A 251 5.34 23.10 5.08
N LEU A 252 6.50 23.49 5.63
CA LEU A 252 7.68 22.62 5.73
C LEU A 252 7.35 21.27 6.44
N ASP A 253 6.43 21.33 7.40
CA ASP A 253 5.97 20.15 8.13
C ASP A 253 5.27 19.12 7.24
N LYS A 254 4.55 19.56 6.21
CA LYS A 254 3.80 18.68 5.30
C LYS A 254 4.65 18.04 4.21
N ILE A 255 5.77 18.68 3.84
CA ILE A 255 6.67 18.19 2.78
C ILE A 255 7.87 17.43 3.33
N ALA A 256 8.08 17.43 4.65
CA ALA A 256 9.19 16.78 5.29
C ALA A 256 8.97 15.27 5.45
N LYS A 257 10.04 14.49 5.25
CA LYS A 257 10.01 13.03 5.44
C LYS A 257 10.11 12.67 6.90
N VAL A 258 9.18 11.84 7.36
CA VAL A 258 9.21 11.29 8.73
C VAL A 258 10.23 10.15 8.82
N SER A 259 11.05 10.17 9.87
CA SER A 259 12.01 9.12 10.16
C SER A 259 12.12 8.87 11.67
N SER A 260 12.52 7.67 12.05
CA SER A 260 12.98 7.39 13.41
C SER A 260 14.49 7.56 13.48
N VAL A 261 14.97 8.01 14.63
CA VAL A 261 16.41 8.15 14.89
C VAL A 261 16.92 6.90 15.58
N SER A 262 17.99 6.35 15.08
CA SER A 262 18.69 5.24 15.69
C SER A 262 20.20 5.49 15.64
N ASN A 263 20.90 5.16 16.72
CA ASN A 263 22.33 5.28 16.85
C ASN A 263 22.86 6.70 16.59
N LEU A 264 22.95 7.49 17.64
CA LEU A 264 23.53 8.85 17.64
C LEU A 264 25.01 8.88 18.11
N ASN A 265 25.66 7.73 18.25
CA ASN A 265 27.03 7.64 18.74
C ASN A 265 28.10 8.00 17.68
N TYR A 266 27.70 8.59 16.58
CA TYR A 266 28.64 9.09 15.55
C TYR A 266 29.20 10.46 15.92
N SER A 267 30.46 10.71 15.49
CA SER A 267 31.07 12.05 15.59
C SER A 267 31.05 12.75 14.22
N LEU A 268 30.63 14.01 14.20
CA LEU A 268 30.71 14.86 12.99
C LEU A 268 32.14 15.29 12.67
N ASP A 269 33.03 15.31 13.67
CA ASP A 269 34.37 15.88 13.56
C ASP A 269 35.45 14.82 13.28
N LYS A 270 35.10 13.52 13.39
CA LYS A 270 36.03 12.41 13.21
C LYS A 270 35.57 11.50 12.11
N VAL A 271 36.46 11.14 11.23
CA VAL A 271 36.27 10.07 10.25
C VAL A 271 36.62 8.76 10.93
N GLU A 272 35.65 7.88 11.06
CA GLU A 272 35.80 6.55 11.58
C GLU A 272 36.02 5.55 10.44
N TYR A 273 36.79 4.48 10.71
CA TYR A 273 37.09 3.42 9.76
C TYR A 273 36.71 2.08 10.36
N ASP A 274 36.18 1.17 9.55
CA ASP A 274 35.89 -0.21 9.96
C ASP A 274 37.18 -1.04 10.06
N ASP A 275 37.06 -2.29 10.56
CA ASP A 275 38.15 -3.23 10.73
C ASP A 275 38.88 -3.57 9.41
N LYS A 276 38.29 -3.21 8.26
CA LYS A 276 38.86 -3.39 6.92
C LYS A 276 39.43 -2.08 6.35
N GLY A 277 39.54 -1.03 7.15
CA GLY A 277 40.05 0.28 6.76
C GLY A 277 39.12 1.08 5.83
N ARG A 278 37.83 0.75 5.75
CA ARG A 278 36.85 1.49 4.94
C ARG A 278 36.20 2.58 5.81
N LYS A 279 36.05 3.77 5.23
CA LYS A 279 35.37 4.88 5.90
C LYS A 279 33.97 4.50 6.31
N ILE A 280 33.63 4.68 7.58
CA ILE A 280 32.27 4.52 8.11
C ILE A 280 31.47 5.78 7.75
N ALA A 281 30.43 5.62 6.94
CA ALA A 281 29.52 6.70 6.61
C ALA A 281 28.45 6.85 7.71
N ILE A 282 28.30 8.07 8.22
CA ILE A 282 27.20 8.38 9.15
C ILE A 282 25.88 8.24 8.38
N PRO A 283 24.92 7.42 8.86
CA PRO A 283 23.61 7.34 8.25
C PRO A 283 22.96 8.72 8.13
N ILE A 284 22.28 8.97 7.01
CA ILE A 284 21.77 10.30 6.68
C ILE A 284 20.84 10.87 7.77
N ASN A 285 20.02 10.02 8.41
CA ASN A 285 19.11 10.43 9.48
C ASN A 285 19.90 10.83 10.74
N SER A 286 20.89 10.03 11.14
CA SER A 286 21.75 10.33 12.29
C SER A 286 22.56 11.60 12.05
N ARG A 287 23.12 11.78 10.84
CA ARG A 287 23.84 13.01 10.47
C ARG A 287 22.94 14.25 10.56
N ALA A 288 21.72 14.17 10.02
CA ALA A 288 20.75 15.27 10.08
C ALA A 288 20.46 15.69 11.51
N VAL A 289 20.27 14.72 12.42
CA VAL A 289 20.03 14.98 13.86
C VAL A 289 21.24 15.60 14.54
N LEU A 290 22.42 15.02 14.33
CA LEU A 290 23.66 15.51 14.95
C LEU A 290 23.97 16.95 14.55
N VAL A 291 23.76 17.29 13.26
CA VAL A 291 23.91 18.66 12.74
C VAL A 291 22.91 19.61 13.39
N SER A 292 21.66 19.23 13.49
CA SER A 292 20.62 20.06 14.14
C SER A 292 20.89 20.28 15.61
N ASN A 293 21.22 19.22 16.36
CA ASN A 293 21.53 19.31 17.78
C ASN A 293 22.77 20.18 18.02
N ARG A 294 23.81 20.06 17.20
CA ARG A 294 25.00 20.93 17.29
C ARG A 294 24.61 22.40 17.09
N TYR A 295 23.84 22.71 16.06
CA TYR A 295 23.43 24.09 15.80
C TYR A 295 22.59 24.68 16.94
N ILE A 296 21.70 23.90 17.54
CA ILE A 296 20.92 24.31 18.71
C ILE A 296 21.84 24.68 19.88
N LEU A 297 22.85 23.83 20.17
CA LEU A 297 23.80 24.05 21.26
C LEU A 297 24.72 25.25 21.00
N ASP A 298 25.34 25.31 19.83
CA ASP A 298 26.31 26.35 19.48
C ASP A 298 25.69 27.75 19.48
N ASN A 299 24.40 27.87 19.19
CA ASN A 299 23.66 29.13 19.15
C ASN A 299 22.77 29.37 20.37
N ASN A 300 22.84 28.53 21.40
CA ASN A 300 22.03 28.62 22.63
C ASN A 300 20.52 28.77 22.34
N LEU A 301 20.00 28.04 21.36
CA LEU A 301 18.61 28.14 20.96
C LEU A 301 17.69 27.39 21.94
N ASN A 302 16.52 27.93 22.19
CA ASN A 302 15.52 27.32 23.08
C ASN A 302 14.67 26.26 22.34
N PHE A 303 15.31 25.19 21.89
CA PHE A 303 14.67 23.99 21.32
C PHE A 303 15.17 22.73 22.03
N ASN A 304 14.32 21.72 22.12
CA ASN A 304 14.71 20.43 22.66
C ASN A 304 15.70 19.72 21.72
N LEU A 305 16.75 19.14 22.30
CA LEU A 305 17.64 18.26 21.56
C LEU A 305 16.93 16.98 21.18
N ILE A 306 17.15 16.55 19.96
CA ILE A 306 16.62 15.29 19.43
C ILE A 306 17.40 14.12 20.01
N GLN A 307 16.71 13.12 20.53
CA GLN A 307 17.30 11.94 21.18
C GLN A 307 17.11 10.68 20.34
N GLU A 308 17.79 9.63 20.75
CA GLU A 308 17.65 8.31 20.16
C GLU A 308 16.21 7.79 20.32
N ASN A 309 15.66 7.16 19.27
CA ASN A 309 14.29 6.70 19.13
C ASN A 309 13.22 7.80 18.94
N ASP A 310 13.60 9.07 18.91
CA ASP A 310 12.66 10.13 18.54
C ASP A 310 12.17 9.96 17.09
N LYS A 311 10.95 10.40 16.84
CA LYS A 311 10.44 10.60 15.49
C LYS A 311 10.75 12.02 15.05
N VAL A 312 11.45 12.14 13.95
CA VAL A 312 11.90 13.41 13.38
C VAL A 312 11.38 13.60 11.97
N LYS A 313 11.39 14.83 11.52
CA LYS A 313 11.16 15.23 10.14
C LYS A 313 12.47 15.70 9.51
N LEU A 314 12.69 15.32 8.26
CA LEU A 314 13.91 15.57 7.51
C LEU A 314 13.63 16.45 6.30
N LEU A 315 14.46 17.46 6.10
CA LEU A 315 14.44 18.33 4.91
C LEU A 315 15.84 18.51 4.36
N TYR A 316 15.95 18.68 3.06
CA TYR A 316 17.19 19.02 2.36
C TYR A 316 17.37 20.54 2.29
N LEU A 317 18.64 20.95 2.26
CA LEU A 317 19.07 22.33 2.18
C LEU A 317 20.03 22.51 1.01
N VAL A 318 19.98 23.68 0.36
CA VAL A 318 21.02 24.17 -0.54
C VAL A 318 22.22 24.64 0.26
N GLU A 319 23.42 24.47 -0.27
CA GLU A 319 24.67 24.98 0.33
C GLU A 319 25.16 26.22 -0.48
N PRO A 320 25.81 27.19 0.16
CA PRO A 320 26.14 27.26 1.60
C PRO A 320 24.95 27.67 2.47
N ASN A 321 24.87 27.10 3.69
CA ASN A 321 23.86 27.42 4.67
C ASN A 321 24.46 27.39 6.11
N PRO A 322 23.75 27.92 7.13
CA PRO A 322 24.28 28.02 8.49
C PRO A 322 24.60 26.69 9.18
N LEU A 323 24.03 25.58 8.69
CA LEU A 323 24.25 24.24 9.23
C LEU A 323 25.48 23.55 8.60
N ASN A 324 26.06 24.10 7.52
CA ASN A 324 27.10 23.44 6.72
C ASN A 324 26.75 21.97 6.38
N SER A 325 25.49 21.73 6.04
CA SER A 325 24.95 20.42 5.74
C SER A 325 23.82 20.50 4.73
N ASN A 326 23.76 19.58 3.82
CA ASN A 326 22.69 19.46 2.83
C ASN A 326 21.41 18.82 3.39
N ILE A 327 21.37 18.48 4.67
CA ILE A 327 20.21 17.89 5.33
C ILE A 327 20.17 18.24 6.81
N PHE A 328 18.98 18.41 7.37
CA PHE A 328 18.76 18.61 8.79
C PHE A 328 17.50 17.90 9.27
N ALA A 329 17.37 17.76 10.58
CA ALA A 329 16.23 17.15 11.25
C ALA A 329 15.55 18.15 12.19
N PHE A 330 14.25 17.99 12.40
CA PHE A 330 13.49 18.78 13.35
C PHE A 330 12.31 17.99 13.94
N THR A 331 11.91 18.39 15.14
CA THR A 331 10.67 17.97 15.81
C THR A 331 9.69 19.14 15.92
N ASP A 332 10.19 20.37 15.96
CA ASP A 332 9.39 21.60 15.97
C ASP A 332 9.57 22.35 14.63
N VAL A 333 8.47 22.62 13.96
CA VAL A 333 8.46 23.36 12.68
C VAL A 333 9.04 24.79 12.82
N LYS A 334 8.99 25.38 14.01
CA LYS A 334 9.62 26.69 14.26
C LYS A 334 11.13 26.63 14.04
N PHE A 335 11.79 25.53 14.43
CA PHE A 335 13.21 25.34 14.13
C PHE A 335 13.45 25.22 12.63
N ALA A 336 12.62 24.47 11.91
CA ALA A 336 12.73 24.34 10.46
C ALA A 336 12.58 25.70 9.75
N ASN A 337 11.69 26.56 10.23
CA ASN A 337 11.44 27.89 9.64
C ASN A 337 12.66 28.82 9.73
N LEU A 338 13.62 28.60 10.63
CA LEU A 338 14.88 29.33 10.67
C LEU A 338 15.69 29.17 9.37
N PHE A 339 15.49 28.05 8.70
CA PHE A 339 16.22 27.69 7.47
C PHE A 339 15.36 27.78 6.20
N LYS A 340 14.16 28.37 6.26
CA LYS A 340 13.21 28.40 5.14
C LYS A 340 13.81 28.87 3.82
N LYS A 341 14.69 29.88 3.83
CA LYS A 341 15.35 30.41 2.64
C LYS A 341 16.41 29.49 2.02
N TYR A 342 16.83 28.46 2.74
CA TYR A 342 17.83 27.50 2.29
C TYR A 342 17.21 26.14 1.91
N ILE A 343 15.87 26.00 1.96
CA ILE A 343 15.22 24.75 1.62
C ILE A 343 15.47 24.39 0.17
N ASP A 344 15.96 23.19 -0.07
CA ASP A 344 16.15 22.61 -1.41
C ASP A 344 14.87 21.93 -1.87
N TYR A 345 13.94 22.74 -2.36
CA TYR A 345 12.62 22.25 -2.82
C TYR A 345 12.75 21.27 -4.00
N ASP A 346 13.73 21.44 -4.88
CA ASP A 346 13.92 20.54 -6.03
C ASP A 346 14.37 19.16 -5.60
N THR A 347 15.34 19.06 -4.70
CA THR A 347 15.76 17.76 -4.13
C THR A 347 14.63 17.09 -3.33
N ILE A 348 13.85 17.87 -2.56
CA ILE A 348 12.73 17.34 -1.78
C ILE A 348 11.62 16.85 -2.71
N TRP A 349 11.28 17.64 -3.74
CA TRP A 349 10.31 17.28 -4.78
C TRP A 349 10.70 15.98 -5.47
N ASP A 350 11.93 15.89 -5.96
CA ASP A 350 12.42 14.70 -6.64
C ASP A 350 12.34 13.47 -5.72
N LYS A 351 12.98 13.51 -4.55
CA LYS A 351 13.13 12.34 -3.67
C LYS A 351 11.86 11.93 -2.93
N TYR A 352 11.01 12.89 -2.57
CA TYR A 352 9.87 12.63 -1.69
C TYR A 352 8.53 12.63 -2.42
N PHE A 353 8.53 12.95 -3.72
CA PHE A 353 7.34 12.91 -4.54
C PHE A 353 7.58 12.26 -5.91
N LEU A 354 8.44 12.84 -6.75
CA LEU A 354 8.58 12.43 -8.16
C LEU A 354 9.08 10.98 -8.29
N GLN A 355 10.14 10.60 -7.57
CA GLN A 355 10.64 9.23 -7.58
C GLN A 355 9.60 8.22 -7.06
N LEU A 356 8.72 8.63 -6.14
CA LEU A 356 7.65 7.78 -5.63
C LEU A 356 6.52 7.59 -6.66
N LEU A 357 6.26 8.63 -7.45
CA LEU A 357 5.30 8.54 -8.55
C LEU A 357 5.86 7.69 -9.70
N LYS A 358 7.14 7.83 -10.04
CA LYS A 358 7.83 7.02 -11.06
C LYS A 358 7.67 5.53 -10.84
N ILE A 359 7.68 5.08 -9.59
CA ILE A 359 7.43 3.69 -9.25
C ILE A 359 6.11 3.16 -9.84
N MET A 360 5.09 4.01 -9.97
CA MET A 360 3.78 3.62 -10.52
C MET A 360 3.67 3.89 -12.03
N THR A 361 4.42 4.86 -12.56
CA THR A 361 4.37 5.25 -13.98
C THR A 361 5.26 4.40 -14.87
N ASP A 362 6.43 3.97 -14.36
CA ASP A 362 7.40 3.18 -15.13
C ASP A 362 6.79 1.86 -15.67
N PRO A 363 6.04 1.07 -14.87
CA PRO A 363 5.44 -0.18 -15.36
C PRO A 363 4.44 -0.02 -16.50
N ILE A 364 3.86 1.16 -16.66
CA ILE A 364 2.90 1.48 -17.73
C ILE A 364 3.49 2.38 -18.81
N ASN A 365 4.82 2.57 -18.80
CA ASN A 365 5.56 3.37 -19.78
C ASN A 365 5.10 4.84 -19.86
N TYR A 366 4.61 5.42 -18.76
CA TYR A 366 4.29 6.84 -18.70
C TYR A 366 5.55 7.63 -18.37
N ASN A 367 5.96 8.50 -19.31
CA ASN A 367 7.10 9.40 -19.10
C ASN A 367 6.65 10.68 -18.36
N ILE A 368 7.18 10.88 -17.16
CA ILE A 368 6.91 12.04 -16.32
C ILE A 368 8.15 12.93 -16.11
N ASP A 369 9.22 12.71 -16.89
CA ASP A 369 10.42 13.55 -16.85
C ASP A 369 10.11 14.92 -17.48
N THR A 370 10.09 15.94 -16.65
CA THR A 370 9.85 17.34 -17.06
C THR A 370 11.07 17.98 -17.72
N GLN A 371 12.23 17.31 -17.75
CA GLN A 371 13.46 17.84 -18.33
C GLN A 371 13.59 17.64 -19.85
N SER A 372 12.78 16.80 -20.48
CA SER A 372 12.87 16.55 -21.94
C SER A 372 12.28 17.65 -22.82
N GLU A 373 11.53 18.60 -22.29
CA GLU A 373 10.87 19.66 -23.07
C GLU A 373 11.80 20.83 -23.47
N ILE A 374 13.01 20.90 -22.90
CA ILE A 374 13.95 22.01 -23.23
C ILE A 374 14.71 21.75 -24.54
N LEU A 375 14.67 20.52 -25.08
CA LEU A 375 15.40 20.16 -26.30
C LEU A 375 14.56 20.18 -27.58
N ASP A 376 13.23 20.28 -27.49
CA ASP A 376 12.33 20.29 -28.67
C ASP A 376 11.90 21.70 -29.09
N GLU A 377 12.36 22.76 -28.43
CA GLU A 377 12.09 24.19 -28.78
C GLU A 377 13.29 24.92 -29.37
N TRP A 378 14.31 24.21 -29.91
CA TRP A 378 15.42 24.84 -30.64
C TRP A 378 15.52 24.32 -32.07
#